data_9baaf7b1e7c54fa37e454532d340a96c
#
_entry.id   9baaf7b1e7c54fa37e454532d340a96c
#
_cell.length_a   1.000
_cell.length_b   1.000
_cell.length_c   1.000
_cell.angle_alpha   90.00
_cell.angle_beta   90.00
_cell.angle_gamma   90.00
#
_symmetry.space_group_name_H-M   'P 1'
#
loop_
_entity.id
_entity.type
_entity.pdbx_description
1 polymer ?
#
loop_
_entity_poly.entity_id
_entity_poly.type
_entity_poly.pdbx_seq_one_letter_code
_entity_poly.pdbx_strand_id
1 'polypeptide(L)'
;FITWGWMTVQEFETRQWSGWEVFARRGGERLVIIDMIAPGGSTDVRRISRDVRKFCKEMFPDEKRVWSHRGPRNGWYPNNG
;
A
#
# COMPACT_ATOMS: atom_id res chain seq x y z
N PHE A 1 7.65 8.15 5.86
CA PHE A 1 7.94 7.95 4.42
C PHE A 1 7.26 6.68 3.96
N ILE A 2 6.44 6.80 2.93
CA ILE A 2 5.75 5.68 2.32
C ILE A 2 5.87 5.74 0.80
N THR A 3 5.82 4.57 0.16
CA THR A 3 5.68 4.44 -1.28
C THR A 3 4.49 3.53 -1.58
N TRP A 4 3.81 3.80 -2.68
CA TRP A 4 2.63 3.03 -3.10
C TRP A 4 2.60 2.91 -4.62
N GLY A 5 1.76 1.98 -5.09
CA GLY A 5 1.52 1.80 -6.51
C GLY A 5 0.40 0.82 -6.76
N TRP A 6 0.06 0.62 -8.01
CA TRP A 6 -0.95 -0.37 -8.41
C TRP A 6 -0.28 -1.57 -9.02
N MET A 7 -0.69 -2.74 -8.55
CA MET A 7 -0.20 -4.03 -9.04
C MET A 7 -1.36 -4.84 -9.61
N THR A 8 -1.07 -5.71 -10.57
CA THR A 8 -2.00 -6.77 -10.92
C THR A 8 -2.05 -7.79 -9.79
N VAL A 9 -3.09 -8.61 -9.77
CA VAL A 9 -3.20 -9.69 -8.79
C VAL A 9 -1.99 -10.62 -8.86
N GLN A 10 -1.56 -10.96 -10.08
CA GLN A 10 -0.41 -11.82 -10.29
C GLN A 10 0.89 -11.20 -9.74
N GLU A 11 1.15 -9.93 -10.05
CA GLU A 11 2.32 -9.24 -9.53
C GLU A 11 2.34 -9.25 -8.00
N PHE A 12 1.20 -8.96 -7.39
CA PHE A 12 1.08 -8.93 -5.94
C PHE A 12 1.29 -10.31 -5.32
N GLU A 13 0.65 -11.34 -5.87
CA GLU A 13 0.74 -12.70 -5.32
C GLU A 13 2.15 -13.29 -5.47
N THR A 14 2.80 -13.05 -6.61
CA THR A 14 4.15 -13.58 -6.87
C THR A 14 5.25 -12.70 -6.30
N ARG A 15 4.91 -11.48 -5.86
CA ARG A 15 5.87 -10.46 -5.40
C ARG A 15 6.92 -10.10 -6.46
N GLN A 16 6.52 -10.17 -7.73
CA GLN A 16 7.39 -9.86 -8.86
C GLN A 16 6.76 -8.72 -9.66
N TRP A 17 7.39 -7.57 -9.64
CA TRP A 17 6.92 -6.39 -10.36
C TRP A 17 8.08 -5.52 -10.81
N SER A 18 7.84 -4.72 -11.86
CA SER A 18 8.75 -3.66 -12.25
C SER A 18 8.42 -2.41 -11.45
N GLY A 19 9.37 -1.90 -10.68
CA GLY A 19 9.12 -0.76 -9.78
C GLY A 19 8.61 0.46 -10.53
N TRP A 20 9.24 0.82 -11.64
CA TRP A 20 8.84 2.02 -12.37
C TRP A 20 7.43 1.89 -12.97
N GLU A 21 7.05 0.71 -13.48
CA GLU A 21 5.70 0.47 -14.01
C GLU A 21 4.64 0.61 -12.95
N VAL A 22 4.86 -0.01 -11.80
CA VAL A 22 3.91 0.02 -10.68
C VAL A 22 3.70 1.46 -10.20
N PHE A 23 4.76 2.24 -10.08
CA PHE A 23 4.65 3.64 -9.64
C PHE A 23 4.07 4.56 -10.71
N ALA A 24 4.22 4.21 -11.98
CA ALA A 24 3.71 5.02 -13.08
C ALA A 24 2.21 4.81 -13.35
N ARG A 25 1.66 3.68 -12.93
CA ARG A 25 0.23 3.39 -13.11
C ARG A 25 -0.62 4.32 -12.28
N ARG A 26 -1.75 4.77 -12.84
CA ARG A 26 -2.73 5.63 -12.14
C ARG A 26 -3.98 4.87 -11.75
N GLY A 27 -3.93 3.56 -11.69
CA GLY A 27 -5.01 2.68 -11.34
C GLY A 27 -4.66 1.26 -11.70
N GLY A 28 -5.39 0.30 -11.19
CA GLY A 28 -5.13 -1.11 -11.43
C GLY A 28 -5.95 -1.99 -10.52
N GLU A 29 -5.60 -3.26 -10.46
CA GLU A 29 -6.36 -4.23 -9.69
C GLU A 29 -6.19 -4.08 -8.18
N ARG A 30 -4.98 -3.77 -7.72
CA ARG A 30 -4.70 -3.62 -6.29
C ARG A 30 -3.84 -2.40 -6.02
N LEU A 31 -4.32 -1.52 -5.16
CA LEU A 31 -3.53 -0.43 -4.59
C LEU A 31 -2.69 -1.02 -3.47
N VAL A 32 -1.36 -0.94 -3.60
CA VAL A 32 -0.42 -1.58 -2.69
C VAL A 32 0.48 -0.54 -2.05
N ILE A 33 0.59 -0.59 -0.73
CA ILE A 33 1.62 0.14 -0.01
C ILE A 33 2.89 -0.72 -0.09
N ILE A 34 3.92 -0.19 -0.73
CA ILE A 34 5.12 -0.95 -1.04
C ILE A 34 6.16 -0.82 0.07
N ASP A 35 6.47 0.41 0.45
CA ASP A 35 7.42 0.66 1.53
C ASP A 35 6.83 1.60 2.56
N MET A 36 7.14 1.32 3.83
CA MET A 36 6.83 2.19 4.95
C MET A 36 8.06 2.25 5.85
N ILE A 37 8.67 3.40 5.97
CA ILE A 37 9.85 3.59 6.80
C ILE A 37 9.49 4.48 7.99
N ALA A 38 9.72 3.95 9.19
CA ALA A 38 9.40 4.60 10.46
C ALA A 38 10.66 4.64 11.33
N PRO A 39 11.47 5.70 11.23
CA PRO A 39 12.74 5.78 11.96
C PRO A 39 12.57 5.76 13.48
N GLY A 40 11.42 6.16 14.02
CA GLY A 40 11.13 6.16 15.46
C GLY A 40 10.63 4.83 16.02
N GLY A 41 10.59 3.76 15.24
CA GLY A 41 10.17 2.44 15.70
C GLY A 41 8.66 2.24 15.76
N SER A 42 8.17 1.40 16.68
CA SER A 42 6.77 0.96 16.72
C SER A 42 5.75 2.09 16.93
N THR A 43 6.11 3.11 17.70
CA THR A 43 5.23 4.27 17.91
C THR A 43 5.02 5.05 16.61
N ASP A 44 6.09 5.25 15.85
CA ASP A 44 6.00 5.91 14.54
C ASP A 44 5.25 5.05 13.53
N VAL A 45 5.42 3.73 13.57
CA VAL A 45 4.68 2.82 12.69
C VAL A 45 3.17 2.99 12.87
N ARG A 46 2.70 3.09 14.12
CA ARG A 46 1.26 3.32 14.39
C ARG A 46 0.78 4.66 13.84
N ARG A 47 1.56 5.72 14.05
CA ARG A 47 1.23 7.05 13.56
C ARG A 47 1.20 7.07 12.03
N ILE A 48 2.23 6.54 11.40
CA ILE A 48 2.34 6.49 9.95
C ILE A 48 1.22 5.64 9.36
N SER A 49 0.89 4.50 9.96
CA SER A 49 -0.21 3.66 9.50
C SER A 49 -1.55 4.38 9.54
N ARG A 50 -1.79 5.17 10.60
CA ARG A 50 -3.00 6.00 10.71
C ARG A 50 -3.05 7.05 9.60
N ASP A 51 -1.94 7.73 9.37
CA ASP A 51 -1.83 8.76 8.34
C ASP A 51 -1.98 8.17 6.94
N VAL A 52 -1.42 6.98 6.71
CA VAL A 52 -1.56 6.25 5.44
C VAL A 52 -3.03 5.90 5.17
N ARG A 53 -3.74 5.41 6.19
CA ARG A 53 -5.17 5.08 6.04
C ARG A 53 -5.98 6.31 5.67
N LYS A 54 -5.74 7.43 6.35
CA LYS A 54 -6.39 8.69 6.05
C LYS A 54 -6.07 9.17 4.65
N PHE A 55 -4.80 9.12 4.27
CA PHE A 55 -4.33 9.50 2.94
C PHE A 55 -5.01 8.67 1.85
N CYS A 56 -5.02 7.35 1.99
CA CYS A 56 -5.62 6.46 1.00
C CYS A 56 -7.13 6.69 0.87
N LYS A 57 -7.81 6.93 1.97
CA LYS A 57 -9.24 7.24 1.96
C LYS A 57 -9.54 8.53 1.20
N GLU A 58 -8.72 9.55 1.40
CA GLU A 58 -8.90 10.87 0.76
C GLU A 58 -8.48 10.86 -0.70
N MET A 59 -7.36 10.22 -1.03
CA MET A 59 -6.79 10.24 -2.37
C MET A 59 -7.39 9.18 -3.30
N PHE A 60 -7.81 8.06 -2.76
CA PHE A 60 -8.31 6.92 -3.54
C PHE A 60 -9.66 6.43 -3.00
N PRO A 61 -10.69 7.30 -3.01
CA PRO A 61 -11.97 6.93 -2.38
C PRO A 61 -12.70 5.79 -3.10
N ASP A 62 -12.36 5.53 -4.37
CA ASP A 62 -12.96 4.45 -5.14
C ASP A 62 -12.33 3.08 -4.87
N GLU A 63 -11.18 3.07 -4.22
CA GLU A 63 -10.52 1.83 -3.84
C GLU A 63 -11.15 1.27 -2.57
N LYS A 64 -11.63 0.03 -2.63
CA LYS A 64 -12.28 -0.61 -1.49
C LYS A 64 -11.32 -1.16 -0.47
N ARG A 65 -10.12 -1.53 -0.90
CA ARG A 65 -9.09 -2.17 -0.07
C ARG A 65 -7.73 -1.60 -0.39
N VAL A 66 -6.90 -1.55 0.63
CA VAL A 66 -5.48 -1.21 0.49
C VAL A 66 -4.67 -2.44 0.87
N TRP A 67 -3.76 -2.83 -0.01
CA TRP A 67 -2.98 -4.05 0.13
C TRP A 67 -1.56 -3.74 0.58
N SER A 68 -0.92 -4.69 1.20
CA SER A 68 0.48 -4.58 1.59
C SER A 68 1.11 -5.96 1.74
N HIS A 69 2.43 -6.01 1.56
CA HIS A 69 3.20 -7.21 1.91
C HIS A 69 3.59 -7.09 3.38
N ARG A 70 3.23 -8.09 4.18
CA ARG A 70 3.52 -8.13 5.61
C ARG A 70 4.48 -9.28 5.91
N GLY A 71 5.78 -9.02 5.74
CA GLY A 71 6.78 -10.08 5.86
C GLY A 71 6.50 -11.20 4.86
N PRO A 72 6.36 -12.46 5.30
CA PRO A 72 6.06 -13.57 4.40
C PRO A 72 4.61 -13.60 3.94
N ARG A 73 3.73 -12.75 4.49
CA ARG A 73 2.29 -12.74 4.20
C ARG A 73 1.89 -11.54 3.38
N ASN A 74 0.86 -11.73 2.56
CA ASN A 74 0.16 -10.65 1.91
C ASN A 74 -1.07 -10.29 2.75
N GLY A 75 -1.36 -9.01 2.87
CA GLY A 75 -2.49 -8.55 3.66
C GLY A 75 -3.19 -7.36 3.04
N TRP A 76 -4.35 -7.04 3.59
CA TRP A 76 -5.11 -5.88 3.17
C TRP A 76 -5.95 -5.36 4.34
N TYR A 77 -6.38 -4.10 4.22
CA TYR A 77 -7.33 -3.50 5.16
C TYR A 77 -8.37 -2.71 4.38
N PRO A 78 -9.59 -2.53 4.95
CA PRO A 78 -10.62 -1.73 4.29
C PRO A 78 -10.18 -0.27 4.15
N ASN A 79 -10.51 0.34 3.00
CA ASN A 79 -10.21 1.74 2.75
C ASN A 79 -11.39 2.64 3.15
N ASN A 80 -11.89 2.46 4.33
CA ASN A 80 -13.05 3.22 4.83
C ASN A 80 -12.75 4.02 6.11
N GLY A 81 -11.50 4.16 6.39
CA GLY A 81 -11.07 4.85 7.59
C GLY A 81 -10.98 3.96 8.79
#